data_a2805eac39280e1d40a0f74f8b7dd20c
#
_entry.id   a2805eac39280e1d40a0f74f8b7dd20c
#
_cell.length_a   1.000
_cell.length_b   1.000
_cell.length_c   1.000
_cell.angle_alpha   90.00
_cell.angle_beta   90.00
_cell.angle_gamma   90.00
#
_symmetry.space_group_name_H-M   'P 1'
#
loop_
_entity.id
_entity.type
_entity.pdbx_description
1 polymer ?
#
loop_
_entity_poly.entity_id
_entity_poly.type
_entity_poly.pdbx_seq_one_letter_code
_entity_poly.pdbx_strand_id
1 'polypeptide(L)'
;MIGLYKPAPSDLWFRQKMLADAATMAYNHAWGGTIDFPQKAWAAWYEYWVERDEGRRFYRYVTDGQGTFVGEVAYHFDDELGGAVADVIIFAPYRGAGYGGQALDALCAAARGNGVPVLYDDIAADNPAVPLFLSHGFVEERRTVDKIILKKTL
;
A
#
# COMPACT_ATOMS: atom_id res chain seq x y z
N MET A 1 6.00 13.23 11.75
CA MET A 1 6.97 12.38 11.04
C MET A 1 6.57 10.92 11.19
N ILE A 2 6.60 10.17 10.11
CA ILE A 2 6.24 8.76 10.12
C ILE A 2 7.47 7.87 10.09
N GLY A 3 7.26 6.58 10.44
CA GLY A 3 8.24 5.52 10.23
C GLY A 3 7.63 4.36 9.45
N LEU A 4 8.48 3.55 8.86
CA LEU A 4 8.10 2.26 8.29
C LEU A 4 8.56 1.17 9.25
N TYR A 5 7.64 0.31 9.64
CA TYR A 5 7.86 -0.73 10.64
C TYR A 5 7.61 -2.11 10.02
N LYS A 6 8.58 -3.00 10.14
CA LYS A 6 8.42 -4.38 9.72
C LYS A 6 7.58 -5.11 10.77
N PRO A 7 6.34 -5.50 10.48
CA PRO A 7 5.49 -6.13 11.49
C PRO A 7 6.03 -7.49 11.89
N ALA A 8 5.87 -7.85 13.18
CA ALA A 8 6.01 -9.21 13.64
C ALA A 8 4.70 -9.97 13.37
N PRO A 9 4.72 -11.32 13.35
CA PRO A 9 3.47 -12.09 13.19
C PRO A 9 2.38 -11.70 14.20
N SER A 10 2.78 -11.36 15.42
CA SER A 10 1.85 -10.92 16.48
C SER A 10 1.22 -9.55 16.24
N ASP A 11 1.71 -8.78 15.26
CA ASP A 11 1.18 -7.46 14.92
C ASP A 11 0.09 -7.51 13.85
N LEU A 12 -0.19 -8.67 13.28
CA LEU A 12 -1.12 -8.79 12.15
C LEU A 12 -2.59 -8.51 12.51
N TRP A 13 -2.91 -8.40 13.78
CA TRP A 13 -4.22 -7.93 14.24
C TRP A 13 -4.56 -6.55 13.65
N PHE A 14 -3.57 -5.68 13.47
CA PHE A 14 -3.80 -4.36 12.89
C PHE A 14 -4.20 -4.44 11.42
N ARG A 15 -3.51 -5.29 10.64
CA ARG A 15 -3.90 -5.52 9.24
C ARG A 15 -5.31 -6.08 9.15
N GLN A 16 -5.63 -7.06 9.99
CA GLN A 16 -6.98 -7.62 10.07
C GLN A 16 -8.01 -6.53 10.36
N LYS A 17 -7.72 -5.66 11.31
CA LYS A 17 -8.60 -4.55 11.69
C LYS A 17 -8.82 -3.56 10.55
N MET A 18 -7.76 -3.16 9.85
CA MET A 18 -7.88 -2.25 8.70
C MET A 18 -8.72 -2.86 7.58
N LEU A 19 -8.43 -4.10 7.21
CA LEU A 19 -9.11 -4.76 6.11
C LEU A 19 -10.59 -5.05 6.40
N ALA A 20 -10.97 -5.14 7.67
CA ALA A 20 -12.34 -5.33 8.10
C ALA A 20 -13.13 -4.02 8.26
N ASP A 21 -12.46 -2.89 8.20
CA ASP A 21 -13.09 -1.58 8.40
C ASP A 21 -13.67 -1.03 7.10
N ALA A 22 -14.99 -0.89 7.05
CA ALA A 22 -15.69 -0.46 5.84
C ALA A 22 -15.24 0.92 5.34
N ALA A 23 -15.02 1.87 6.26
CA ALA A 23 -14.57 3.20 5.89
C ALA A 23 -13.16 3.18 5.28
N THR A 24 -12.26 2.40 5.86
CA THR A 24 -10.89 2.23 5.34
C THR A 24 -10.90 1.60 3.96
N MET A 25 -11.75 0.59 3.74
CA MET A 25 -11.76 -0.22 2.52
C MET A 25 -12.78 0.25 1.48
N ALA A 26 -13.39 1.41 1.67
CA ALA A 26 -14.37 1.95 0.73
C ALA A 26 -13.83 2.10 -0.70
N TYR A 27 -12.54 2.42 -0.86
CA TYR A 27 -11.90 2.54 -2.17
C TYR A 27 -11.90 1.21 -2.96
N ASN A 28 -12.01 0.09 -2.23
CA ASN A 28 -11.98 -1.27 -2.81
C ASN A 28 -13.36 -1.78 -3.20
N HIS A 29 -14.35 -0.89 -3.33
CA HIS A 29 -15.75 -1.26 -3.56
C HIS A 29 -15.96 -2.10 -4.82
N ALA A 30 -15.18 -1.86 -5.87
CA ALA A 30 -15.26 -2.62 -7.12
C ALA A 30 -14.86 -4.09 -6.97
N TRP A 31 -14.11 -4.42 -5.91
CA TRP A 31 -13.62 -5.77 -5.61
C TRP A 31 -14.18 -6.32 -4.30
N GLY A 32 -15.32 -5.78 -3.82
CA GLY A 32 -16.01 -6.29 -2.64
C GLY A 32 -15.82 -5.50 -1.35
N GLY A 33 -15.02 -4.43 -1.37
CA GLY A 33 -14.81 -3.57 -0.20
C GLY A 33 -13.88 -4.21 0.82
N THR A 34 -14.41 -4.54 2.01
CA THR A 34 -13.63 -5.17 3.08
C THR A 34 -13.07 -6.55 2.67
N ILE A 35 -11.94 -6.90 3.25
CA ILE A 35 -11.26 -8.17 2.98
C ILE A 35 -11.19 -8.96 4.29
N ASP A 36 -11.62 -10.22 4.24
CA ASP A 36 -11.48 -11.13 5.36
C ASP A 36 -10.02 -11.59 5.49
N PHE A 37 -9.45 -11.39 6.68
CA PHE A 37 -8.07 -11.80 6.97
C PHE A 37 -8.03 -12.53 8.31
N PRO A 38 -8.60 -13.76 8.36
CA PRO A 38 -8.69 -14.50 9.61
C PRO A 38 -7.30 -14.95 10.10
N GLN A 39 -7.17 -15.12 11.40
CA GLN A 39 -5.89 -15.49 12.03
C GLN A 39 -5.28 -16.76 11.41
N LYS A 40 -6.09 -17.70 10.98
CA LYS A 40 -5.61 -18.92 10.31
C LYS A 40 -4.86 -18.67 9.01
N ALA A 41 -5.05 -17.49 8.38
CA ALA A 41 -4.38 -17.11 7.15
C ALA A 41 -3.09 -16.31 7.39
N TRP A 42 -2.84 -15.89 8.62
CA TRP A 42 -1.72 -14.98 8.90
C TRP A 42 -0.35 -15.57 8.61
N ALA A 43 -0.13 -16.82 9.00
CA ALA A 43 1.18 -17.45 8.86
C ALA A 43 1.61 -17.57 7.40
N ALA A 44 0.73 -18.03 6.51
CA ALA A 44 1.02 -18.17 5.09
C ALA A 44 1.20 -16.80 4.42
N TRP A 45 0.36 -15.84 4.77
CA TRP A 45 0.47 -14.48 4.26
C TRP A 45 1.81 -13.83 4.67
N TYR A 46 2.18 -13.98 5.95
CA TYR A 46 3.42 -13.41 6.49
C TYR A 46 4.65 -14.02 5.83
N GLU A 47 4.67 -15.34 5.66
CA GLU A 47 5.74 -16.02 4.95
C GLU A 47 5.89 -15.46 3.53
N TYR A 48 4.79 -15.33 2.80
CA TYR A 48 4.80 -14.89 1.42
C TYR A 48 5.25 -13.42 1.28
N TRP A 49 4.73 -12.54 2.13
CA TRP A 49 4.97 -11.11 2.00
C TRP A 49 6.20 -10.60 2.75
N VAL A 50 6.58 -11.22 3.83
CA VAL A 50 7.59 -10.67 4.75
C VAL A 50 8.82 -11.56 4.86
N GLU A 51 8.65 -12.86 5.04
CA GLU A 51 9.79 -13.78 5.26
C GLU A 51 10.44 -14.23 3.95
N ARG A 52 9.64 -14.52 2.92
CA ARG A 52 10.09 -15.02 1.61
C ARG A 52 9.61 -14.11 0.50
N ASP A 53 9.95 -12.83 0.60
CA ASP A 53 9.53 -11.82 -0.36
C ASP A 53 10.24 -11.95 -1.73
N GLU A 54 11.32 -12.71 -1.79
CA GLU A 54 12.10 -13.01 -3.00
C GLU A 54 12.62 -11.76 -3.73
N GLY A 55 12.70 -10.62 -3.03
CA GLY A 55 13.02 -9.34 -3.65
C GLY A 55 11.92 -8.80 -4.58
N ARG A 56 10.78 -9.47 -4.64
CA ARG A 56 9.66 -9.10 -5.51
C ARG A 56 8.51 -8.45 -4.76
N ARG A 57 8.51 -8.52 -3.44
CA ARG A 57 7.46 -7.99 -2.56
C ARG A 57 8.07 -7.22 -1.41
N PHE A 58 7.37 -6.20 -0.96
CA PHE A 58 7.76 -5.37 0.17
C PHE A 58 6.53 -4.99 0.95
N TYR A 59 6.56 -5.13 2.26
CA TYR A 59 5.43 -4.80 3.11
C TYR A 59 5.90 -4.18 4.43
N ARG A 60 5.33 -3.05 4.81
CA ARG A 60 5.62 -2.39 6.08
C ARG A 60 4.35 -1.74 6.64
N TYR A 61 4.26 -1.67 7.96
CA TYR A 61 3.32 -0.76 8.60
C TYR A 61 3.84 0.66 8.56
N VAL A 62 2.92 1.60 8.51
CA VAL A 62 3.20 3.03 8.71
C VAL A 62 2.92 3.34 10.17
N THR A 63 3.90 3.92 10.85
CA THR A 63 3.77 4.37 12.24
C THR A 63 3.84 5.88 12.31
N ASP A 64 3.14 6.47 13.29
CA ASP A 64 3.30 7.88 13.61
C ASP A 64 4.56 8.12 14.44
N GLY A 65 4.79 9.36 14.88
CA GLY A 65 5.98 9.71 15.69
C GLY A 65 6.02 9.07 17.07
N GLN A 66 4.95 8.41 17.49
CA GLN A 66 4.83 7.72 18.78
C GLN A 66 4.82 6.20 18.65
N GLY A 67 4.98 5.68 17.43
CA GLY A 67 4.97 4.25 17.16
C GLY A 67 3.58 3.64 17.01
N THR A 68 2.54 4.43 16.94
CA THR A 68 1.17 3.95 16.68
C THR A 68 1.05 3.50 15.23
N PHE A 69 0.46 2.33 14.98
CA PHE A 69 0.18 1.86 13.64
C PHE A 69 -0.96 2.68 13.03
N VAL A 70 -0.70 3.33 11.90
CA VAL A 70 -1.69 4.19 11.23
C VAL A 70 -2.03 3.73 9.82
N GLY A 71 -1.28 2.80 9.26
CA GLY A 71 -1.53 2.30 7.92
C GLY A 71 -0.52 1.26 7.48
N GLU A 72 -0.53 0.97 6.19
CA GLU A 72 0.42 0.07 5.55
C GLU A 72 0.87 0.60 4.21
N VAL A 73 2.06 0.20 3.80
CA VAL A 73 2.57 0.38 2.43
C VAL A 73 3.11 -0.95 1.93
N ALA A 74 2.96 -1.18 0.64
CA ALA A 74 3.47 -2.38 0.02
C ALA A 74 3.80 -2.12 -1.45
N TYR A 75 4.65 -2.96 -2.04
CA TYR A 75 4.71 -3.13 -3.48
C TYR A 75 4.93 -4.61 -3.78
N HIS A 76 4.49 -5.02 -4.96
CA HIS A 76 4.76 -6.35 -5.50
C HIS A 76 5.03 -6.24 -6.98
N PHE A 77 5.88 -7.12 -7.50
CA PHE A 77 6.17 -7.15 -8.93
C PHE A 77 5.00 -7.79 -9.68
N ASP A 78 4.53 -7.12 -10.72
CA ASP A 78 3.45 -7.57 -11.59
C ASP A 78 4.02 -7.88 -12.97
N ASP A 79 3.85 -9.13 -13.42
CA ASP A 79 4.41 -9.58 -14.70
C ASP A 79 3.73 -8.91 -15.91
N GLU A 80 2.45 -8.58 -15.82
CA GLU A 80 1.73 -7.91 -16.91
C GLU A 80 2.22 -6.48 -17.11
N LEU A 81 2.43 -5.75 -16.01
CA LEU A 81 2.96 -4.39 -16.08
C LEU A 81 4.48 -4.36 -16.26
N GLY A 82 5.15 -5.46 -15.94
CA GLY A 82 6.62 -5.54 -16.01
C GLY A 82 7.31 -4.71 -14.95
N GLY A 83 6.69 -4.49 -13.80
CA GLY A 83 7.24 -3.67 -12.74
C GLY A 83 6.52 -3.81 -11.41
N ALA A 84 7.00 -3.09 -10.41
CA ALA A 84 6.44 -3.10 -9.07
C ALA A 84 5.20 -2.22 -8.98
N VAL A 85 4.13 -2.75 -8.40
CA VAL A 85 2.86 -2.05 -8.16
C VAL A 85 2.77 -1.65 -6.70
N ALA A 86 2.53 -0.38 -6.45
CA ALA A 86 2.43 0.19 -5.11
C ALA A 86 1.04 0.03 -4.51
N ASP A 87 1.00 -0.06 -3.19
CA ASP A 87 -0.23 -0.06 -2.41
C ASP A 87 -0.01 0.76 -1.13
N VAL A 88 -0.93 1.66 -0.83
CA VAL A 88 -0.89 2.51 0.37
C VAL A 88 -2.28 2.56 0.97
N ILE A 89 -2.40 2.15 2.21
CA ILE A 89 -3.66 2.21 2.96
C ILE A 89 -3.41 2.95 4.27
N ILE A 90 -4.15 4.02 4.52
CA ILE A 90 -4.19 4.68 5.83
C ILE A 90 -5.50 4.29 6.50
N PHE A 91 -5.41 3.82 7.74
CA PHE A 91 -6.58 3.48 8.55
C PHE A 91 -7.46 4.71 8.72
N ALA A 92 -8.74 4.59 8.38
CA ALA A 92 -9.64 5.73 8.26
C ALA A 92 -9.62 6.73 9.43
N PRO A 93 -9.57 6.29 10.71
CA PRO A 93 -9.51 7.23 11.84
C PRO A 93 -8.30 8.18 11.82
N TYR A 94 -7.24 7.83 11.09
CA TYR A 94 -6.01 8.63 11.02
C TYR A 94 -5.90 9.44 9.73
N ARG A 95 -6.91 9.43 8.88
CA ARG A 95 -6.92 10.21 7.63
C ARG A 95 -7.06 11.70 7.90
N GLY A 96 -6.60 12.53 6.94
CA GLY A 96 -6.67 13.97 7.04
C GLY A 96 -5.53 14.62 7.81
N ALA A 97 -4.52 13.84 8.22
CA ALA A 97 -3.33 14.34 8.95
C ALA A 97 -2.05 14.33 8.10
N GLY A 98 -2.15 14.03 6.80
CA GLY A 98 -0.99 14.03 5.90
C GLY A 98 -0.19 12.73 5.88
N TYR A 99 -0.64 11.68 6.52
CA TYR A 99 0.09 10.40 6.58
C TYR A 99 0.19 9.72 5.21
N GLY A 100 -0.85 9.82 4.38
CA GLY A 100 -0.86 9.19 3.06
C GLY A 100 0.28 9.66 2.16
N GLY A 101 0.50 10.97 2.08
CA GLY A 101 1.60 11.54 1.30
C GLY A 101 2.97 11.15 1.84
N GLN A 102 3.16 11.24 3.15
CA GLN A 102 4.40 10.83 3.80
C GLN A 102 4.67 9.33 3.58
N ALA A 103 3.64 8.49 3.69
CA ALA A 103 3.73 7.06 3.48
C ALA A 103 4.12 6.73 2.04
N LEU A 104 3.52 7.41 1.07
CA LEU A 104 3.85 7.22 -0.35
C LEU A 104 5.30 7.61 -0.64
N ASP A 105 5.76 8.76 -0.11
CA ASP A 105 7.15 9.18 -0.26
C ASP A 105 8.12 8.19 0.37
N ALA A 106 7.80 7.68 1.56
CA ALA A 106 8.62 6.68 2.24
C ALA A 106 8.67 5.36 1.46
N LEU A 107 7.55 4.94 0.87
CA LEU A 107 7.51 3.75 0.01
C LEU A 107 8.39 3.93 -1.22
N CYS A 108 8.32 5.10 -1.88
CA CYS A 108 9.17 5.41 -3.03
C CYS A 108 10.66 5.37 -2.65
N ALA A 109 11.02 5.94 -1.50
CA ALA A 109 12.40 5.91 -1.01
C ALA A 109 12.87 4.48 -0.72
N ALA A 110 12.04 3.66 -0.09
CA ALA A 110 12.35 2.25 0.17
C ALA A 110 12.51 1.46 -1.13
N ALA A 111 11.61 1.64 -2.07
CA ALA A 111 11.66 0.98 -3.38
C ALA A 111 12.94 1.36 -4.15
N ARG A 112 13.30 2.64 -4.16
CA ARG A 112 14.56 3.11 -4.75
C ARG A 112 15.75 2.43 -4.09
N GLY A 113 15.77 2.38 -2.76
CA GLY A 113 16.85 1.73 -2.01
C GLY A 113 16.97 0.25 -2.29
N ASN A 114 15.88 -0.40 -2.65
CA ASN A 114 15.83 -1.81 -3.03
C ASN A 114 16.10 -2.06 -4.52
N GLY A 115 16.44 -1.00 -5.28
CA GLY A 115 16.77 -1.13 -6.70
C GLY A 115 15.58 -1.17 -7.65
N VAL A 116 14.39 -0.80 -7.18
CA VAL A 116 13.20 -0.73 -8.04
C VAL A 116 13.28 0.53 -8.91
N PRO A 117 13.28 0.41 -10.24
CA PRO A 117 13.47 1.59 -11.11
C PRO A 117 12.19 2.40 -11.32
N VAL A 118 11.02 1.77 -11.27
CA VAL A 118 9.72 2.40 -11.52
C VAL A 118 8.69 1.77 -10.60
N LEU A 119 7.87 2.61 -9.97
CA LEU A 119 6.66 2.17 -9.27
C LEU A 119 5.44 2.49 -10.11
N TYR A 120 4.54 1.53 -10.17
CA TYR A 120 3.22 1.66 -10.79
C TYR A 120 2.13 1.65 -9.74
N ASP A 121 0.97 2.18 -10.07
CA ASP A 121 -0.26 1.91 -9.35
C ASP A 121 -1.39 1.67 -10.35
N ASP A 122 -2.12 0.58 -10.16
CA ASP A 122 -3.32 0.22 -10.93
C ASP A 122 -4.51 0.57 -10.04
N ILE A 123 -5.09 1.73 -10.26
CA ILE A 123 -6.02 2.36 -9.35
C ILE A 123 -7.38 2.58 -10.04
N ALA A 124 -8.48 2.38 -9.30
CA ALA A 124 -9.81 2.69 -9.83
C ALA A 124 -9.90 4.19 -10.17
N ALA A 125 -10.54 4.50 -11.31
CA ALA A 125 -10.60 5.88 -11.81
C ALA A 125 -11.30 6.84 -10.83
N ASP A 126 -12.21 6.33 -10.00
CA ASP A 126 -12.94 7.09 -8.98
C ASP A 126 -12.29 7.06 -7.59
N ASN A 127 -11.11 6.46 -7.46
CA ASN A 127 -10.41 6.40 -6.19
C ASN A 127 -9.98 7.81 -5.75
N PRO A 128 -10.36 8.26 -4.56
CA PRO A 128 -10.02 9.60 -4.08
C PRO A 128 -8.51 9.83 -3.86
N ALA A 129 -7.69 8.78 -3.88
CA ALA A 129 -6.24 8.89 -3.74
C ALA A 129 -5.53 9.29 -5.04
N VAL A 130 -6.20 9.30 -6.20
CA VAL A 130 -5.57 9.67 -7.48
C VAL A 130 -4.84 11.02 -7.40
N PRO A 131 -5.46 12.12 -6.89
CA PRO A 131 -4.75 13.39 -6.76
C PRO A 131 -3.50 13.33 -5.88
N LEU A 132 -3.51 12.49 -4.84
CA LEU A 132 -2.37 12.31 -3.96
C LEU A 132 -1.18 11.73 -4.73
N PHE A 133 -1.39 10.68 -5.50
CA PHE A 133 -0.34 10.09 -6.33
C PHE A 133 0.22 11.10 -7.33
N LEU A 134 -0.67 11.83 -8.02
CA LEU A 134 -0.23 12.85 -8.99
C LEU A 134 0.59 13.95 -8.33
N SER A 135 0.22 14.39 -7.13
CA SER A 135 0.97 15.44 -6.40
C SER A 135 2.31 14.95 -5.86
N HIS A 136 2.53 13.64 -5.80
CA HIS A 136 3.78 13.03 -5.35
C HIS A 136 4.64 12.46 -6.48
N GLY A 137 4.46 12.97 -7.70
CA GLY A 137 5.34 12.70 -8.82
C GLY A 137 4.93 11.53 -9.71
N PHE A 138 3.80 10.89 -9.45
CA PHE A 138 3.25 9.92 -10.36
C PHE A 138 2.61 10.61 -11.56
N VAL A 139 2.68 9.97 -12.71
CA VAL A 139 2.04 10.44 -13.95
C VAL A 139 1.13 9.36 -14.48
N GLU A 140 0.08 9.77 -15.18
CA GLU A 140 -0.80 8.82 -15.83
C GLU A 140 -0.10 8.23 -17.06
N GLU A 141 0.02 6.91 -17.10
CA GLU A 141 0.56 6.20 -18.26
C GLU A 141 -0.53 5.84 -19.26
N ARG A 142 -1.65 5.32 -18.76
CA ARG A 142 -2.82 5.01 -19.57
C ARG A 142 -4.08 4.94 -18.71
N ARG A 143 -5.22 4.99 -19.37
CA ARG A 143 -6.52 5.01 -18.72
C ARG A 143 -7.52 4.16 -19.49
N THR A 144 -8.35 3.43 -18.74
CA THR A 144 -9.60 2.86 -19.24
C THR A 144 -10.76 3.59 -18.57
N VAL A 145 -12.00 3.20 -18.88
CA VAL A 145 -13.18 3.80 -18.24
C VAL A 145 -13.20 3.53 -16.73
N ASP A 146 -12.63 2.40 -16.29
CA ASP A 146 -12.69 1.94 -14.90
C ASP A 146 -11.41 2.17 -14.11
N LYS A 147 -10.25 2.25 -14.79
CA LYS A 147 -8.94 2.23 -14.15
C LYS A 147 -7.98 3.25 -14.73
N ILE A 148 -7.02 3.65 -13.89
CA ILE A 148 -5.87 4.47 -14.28
C ILE A 148 -4.61 3.72 -13.90
N ILE A 149 -3.66 3.61 -14.84
CA ILE A 149 -2.31 3.15 -14.54
C ILE A 149 -1.44 4.37 -14.36
N LEU A 150 -0.94 4.53 -13.15
CA LEU A 150 -0.01 5.59 -12.77
C LEU A 150 1.39 5.01 -12.68
N LYS A 151 2.40 5.83 -12.95
CA LYS A 151 3.80 5.42 -12.76
C LYS A 151 4.66 6.57 -12.26
N LYS A 152 5.72 6.20 -11.55
CA LYS A 152 6.78 7.11 -11.12
C LYS A 152 8.12 6.47 -11.34
N THR A 153 9.00 7.13 -12.08
CA THR A 153 10.41 6.75 -12.20
C THR A 153 11.14 7.16 -10.92
N LEU A 154 11.86 6.23 -10.32
CA LEU A 154 12.52 6.42 -9.02
C LEU A 154 14.00 6.82 -9.13
#